data_2c860c292999ca321ce902b1048f5198
#
_entry.id   2c860c292999ca321ce902b1048f5198
#
_cell.length_a   1.000
_cell.length_b   1.000
_cell.length_c   1.000
_cell.angle_alpha   90.00
_cell.angle_beta   90.00
_cell.angle_gamma   90.00
#
_symmetry.space_group_name_H-M   'P 1'
#
loop_
_entity.id
_entity.type
_entity.pdbx_description
1 polymer ?
#
loop_
_entity_poly.entity_id
_entity_poly.type
_entity_poly.pdbx_seq_one_letter_code
_entity_poly.pdbx_strand_id
1 'polypeptide(L)'
;MTRWFIALILFFASAAQAAPAAVSSEDIERFLADKGLLTQLDEVRHSVADKAHVVADRTADLLVNAMGFIGVPYRRGGSSATTGFDCSGFVRAVYQQTVGMILPRKADQQAASTQVIDKKELQPGDLVFFNTMRRAFSHVGIYMGDGKFIHLP
;
A
#
# COMPACT_ATOMS: atom_id res chain seq x y z
N MET A 1 -50.81 -58.33 49.53
CA MET A 1 -49.69 -58.05 48.58
C MET A 1 -50.02 -56.75 47.84
N THR A 2 -49.63 -55.57 48.35
CA THR A 2 -50.03 -54.26 47.84
C THR A 2 -48.74 -53.51 47.42
N ARG A 3 -48.57 -53.36 46.11
CA ARG A 3 -47.41 -52.68 45.53
C ARG A 3 -47.68 -51.17 45.47
N TRP A 4 -46.90 -50.39 46.22
CA TRP A 4 -46.90 -48.92 46.20
C TRP A 4 -45.98 -48.45 45.12
N PHE A 5 -46.51 -47.76 44.11
CA PHE A 5 -45.74 -47.01 43.11
C PHE A 5 -45.58 -45.56 43.61
N ILE A 6 -44.37 -45.24 43.99
CA ILE A 6 -43.98 -43.81 44.28
C ILE A 6 -43.62 -43.18 42.97
N ALA A 7 -44.44 -42.21 42.47
CA ALA A 7 -44.14 -41.43 41.35
C ALA A 7 -43.22 -40.25 41.76
N LEU A 8 -41.96 -40.31 41.32
CA LEU A 8 -41.01 -39.22 41.53
C LEU A 8 -41.21 -38.13 40.43
N ILE A 9 -41.85 -37.01 40.79
CA ILE A 9 -41.99 -35.87 39.89
C ILE A 9 -40.69 -35.08 39.93
N LEU A 10 -39.87 -35.17 38.88
CA LEU A 10 -38.71 -34.35 38.67
C LEU A 10 -39.15 -32.97 38.11
N PHE A 11 -39.08 -31.96 38.98
CA PHE A 11 -39.26 -30.58 38.60
C PHE A 11 -38.00 -30.11 37.82
N PHE A 12 -38.08 -30.05 36.51
CA PHE A 12 -37.05 -29.39 35.69
C PHE A 12 -37.24 -27.88 35.82
N ALA A 13 -36.42 -27.23 36.63
CA ALA A 13 -36.31 -25.80 36.67
C ALA A 13 -35.57 -25.34 35.38
N SER A 14 -36.29 -24.86 34.38
CA SER A 14 -35.69 -24.18 33.22
C SER A 14 -35.06 -22.87 33.68
N ALA A 15 -33.75 -22.86 33.88
CA ALA A 15 -32.99 -21.65 33.97
C ALA A 15 -33.00 -20.97 32.57
N ALA A 16 -33.81 -19.95 32.43
CA ALA A 16 -33.75 -19.08 31.29
C ALA A 16 -32.40 -18.33 31.33
N GLN A 17 -31.43 -18.82 30.57
CA GLN A 17 -30.20 -18.09 30.32
C GLN A 17 -30.59 -16.85 29.46
N ALA A 18 -30.59 -15.67 30.11
CA ALA A 18 -30.67 -14.42 29.39
C ALA A 18 -29.43 -14.34 28.49
N ALA A 19 -29.59 -14.49 27.18
CA ALA A 19 -28.56 -14.14 26.23
C ALA A 19 -28.16 -12.68 26.45
N PRO A 20 -26.86 -12.34 26.39
CA PRO A 20 -26.46 -10.95 26.48
C PRO A 20 -27.21 -10.17 25.39
N ALA A 21 -27.88 -9.10 25.78
CA ALA A 21 -28.61 -8.25 24.87
C ALA A 21 -27.66 -7.84 23.73
N ALA A 22 -28.00 -8.21 22.50
CA ALA A 22 -27.25 -7.80 21.34
C ALA A 22 -27.25 -6.26 21.32
N VAL A 23 -26.08 -5.67 21.49
CA VAL A 23 -25.93 -4.20 21.38
C VAL A 23 -26.37 -3.82 19.99
N SER A 24 -27.40 -2.97 19.91
CA SER A 24 -27.93 -2.55 18.60
C SER A 24 -26.93 -1.61 17.92
N SER A 25 -26.97 -1.56 16.59
CA SER A 25 -26.16 -0.59 15.85
C SER A 25 -26.47 0.85 16.26
N GLU A 26 -27.74 1.13 16.61
CA GLU A 26 -28.17 2.43 17.09
C GLU A 26 -27.55 2.82 18.45
N ASP A 27 -27.39 1.85 19.36
CA ASP A 27 -26.75 2.10 20.66
C ASP A 27 -25.26 2.39 20.50
N ILE A 28 -24.60 1.72 19.54
CA ILE A 28 -23.21 1.99 19.20
C ILE A 28 -23.05 3.37 18.58
N GLU A 29 -23.93 3.73 17.63
CA GLU A 29 -23.89 5.06 16.99
C GLU A 29 -24.12 6.18 18.01
N ARG A 30 -25.08 6.03 18.93
CA ARG A 30 -25.32 7.00 20.01
C ARG A 30 -24.13 7.13 20.94
N PHE A 31 -23.52 6.02 21.34
CA PHE A 31 -22.33 6.03 22.18
C PHE A 31 -21.14 6.72 21.49
N LEU A 32 -20.93 6.46 20.20
CA LEU A 32 -19.87 7.10 19.42
C LEU A 32 -20.12 8.60 19.24
N ALA A 33 -21.39 8.98 19.04
CA ALA A 33 -21.79 10.39 18.93
C ALA A 33 -21.58 11.14 20.27
N ASP A 34 -22.00 10.56 21.39
CA ASP A 34 -21.86 11.15 22.73
C ASP A 34 -20.38 11.36 23.13
N LYS A 35 -19.50 10.50 22.66
CA LYS A 35 -18.05 10.61 22.86
C LYS A 35 -17.34 11.51 21.84
N GLY A 36 -18.05 12.07 20.87
CA GLY A 36 -17.46 12.85 19.78
C GLY A 36 -16.59 12.04 18.83
N LEU A 37 -16.64 10.71 18.92
CA LEU A 37 -15.78 9.81 18.13
C LEU A 37 -16.19 9.79 16.66
N LEU A 38 -17.46 10.05 16.35
CA LEU A 38 -17.94 10.14 14.95
C LEU A 38 -17.25 11.29 14.22
N THR A 39 -17.14 12.45 14.84
CA THR A 39 -16.47 13.62 14.26
C THR A 39 -14.98 13.33 14.04
N GLN A 40 -14.32 12.70 15.01
CA GLN A 40 -12.91 12.31 14.88
C GLN A 40 -12.70 11.26 13.77
N LEU A 41 -13.61 10.30 13.63
CA LEU A 41 -13.55 9.31 12.56
C LEU A 41 -13.73 9.94 11.17
N ASP A 42 -14.65 10.91 11.05
CA ASP A 42 -14.84 11.64 9.79
C ASP A 42 -13.62 12.49 9.44
N GLU A 43 -13.04 13.20 10.39
CA GLU A 43 -11.80 13.96 10.18
C GLU A 43 -10.64 13.06 9.74
N VAL A 44 -10.46 11.91 10.39
CA VAL A 44 -9.44 10.93 10.01
C VAL A 44 -9.72 10.38 8.61
N ARG A 45 -10.98 10.04 8.30
CA ARG A 45 -11.39 9.54 6.98
C ARG A 45 -11.09 10.56 5.88
N HIS A 46 -11.46 11.83 6.06
CA HIS A 46 -11.15 12.89 5.13
C HIS A 46 -9.65 13.09 4.96
N SER A 47 -8.90 13.14 6.05
CA SER A 47 -7.43 13.26 6.00
C SER A 47 -6.76 12.10 5.27
N VAL A 48 -7.25 10.87 5.44
CA VAL A 48 -6.73 9.69 4.72
C VAL A 48 -7.09 9.75 3.24
N ALA A 49 -8.33 10.14 2.91
CA ALA A 49 -8.77 10.30 1.53
C ALA A 49 -7.95 11.37 0.79
N ASP A 50 -7.75 12.54 1.41
CA ASP A 50 -6.95 13.62 0.83
C ASP A 50 -5.49 13.18 0.59
N LYS A 51 -4.89 12.50 1.55
CA LYS A 51 -3.54 11.94 1.37
C LYS A 51 -3.46 10.92 0.26
N ALA A 52 -4.47 10.05 0.13
CA ALA A 52 -4.54 9.07 -0.94
C ALA A 52 -4.63 9.73 -2.32
N HIS A 53 -5.43 10.80 -2.45
CA HIS A 53 -5.50 11.58 -3.69
C HIS A 53 -4.16 12.24 -4.03
N VAL A 54 -3.52 12.89 -3.07
CA VAL A 54 -2.19 13.51 -3.28
C VAL A 54 -1.14 12.49 -3.72
N VAL A 55 -1.16 11.28 -3.14
CA VAL A 55 -0.23 10.21 -3.53
C VAL A 55 -0.53 9.73 -4.94
N ALA A 56 -1.80 9.53 -5.29
CA ALA A 56 -2.21 9.10 -6.63
C ALA A 56 -1.79 10.13 -7.70
N ASP A 57 -2.03 11.41 -7.46
CA ASP A 57 -1.65 12.50 -8.36
C ASP A 57 -0.13 12.54 -8.57
N ARG A 58 0.65 12.48 -7.50
CA ARG A 58 2.12 12.44 -7.58
C ARG A 58 2.65 11.22 -8.34
N THR A 59 2.00 10.08 -8.17
CA THR A 59 2.36 8.87 -8.91
C THR A 59 2.05 9.02 -10.39
N ALA A 60 0.90 9.59 -10.74
CA ALA A 60 0.55 9.90 -12.14
C ALA A 60 1.56 10.85 -12.77
N ASP A 61 1.91 11.94 -12.08
CA ASP A 61 2.93 12.91 -12.53
C ASP A 61 4.30 12.26 -12.73
N LEU A 62 4.68 11.34 -11.85
CA LEU A 62 5.93 10.60 -11.94
C LEU A 62 5.97 9.72 -13.19
N LEU A 63 4.90 9.02 -13.49
CA LEU A 63 4.80 8.18 -14.69
C LEU A 63 4.75 9.02 -15.97
N VAL A 64 4.02 10.13 -15.98
CA VAL A 64 3.99 11.06 -17.12
C VAL A 64 5.37 11.66 -17.36
N ASN A 65 6.08 12.10 -16.32
CA ASN A 65 7.44 12.59 -16.44
C ASN A 65 8.39 11.50 -16.98
N ALA A 66 8.29 10.27 -16.45
CA ALA A 66 9.08 9.15 -16.95
C ALA A 66 8.85 8.88 -18.44
N MET A 67 7.60 8.94 -18.89
CA MET A 67 7.25 8.80 -20.31
C MET A 67 7.80 9.96 -21.16
N GLY A 68 7.94 11.16 -20.61
CA GLY A 68 8.55 12.30 -21.27
C GLY A 68 10.02 12.11 -21.67
N PHE A 69 10.69 11.12 -21.09
CA PHE A 69 12.05 10.74 -21.46
C PHE A 69 12.14 9.63 -22.53
N ILE A 70 11.01 9.16 -23.07
CA ILE A 70 11.00 8.19 -24.17
C ILE A 70 11.72 8.80 -25.38
N GLY A 71 12.68 8.04 -25.92
CA GLY A 71 13.50 8.53 -27.05
C GLY A 71 14.83 9.17 -26.65
N VAL A 72 15.04 9.44 -25.35
CA VAL A 72 16.37 9.86 -24.87
C VAL A 72 17.34 8.68 -24.99
N PRO A 73 18.53 8.86 -25.61
CA PRO A 73 19.44 7.75 -25.86
C PRO A 73 19.99 7.19 -24.55
N TYR A 74 20.13 5.85 -24.51
CA TYR A 74 20.87 5.20 -23.43
C TYR A 74 22.35 5.52 -23.52
N ARG A 75 22.92 5.92 -22.41
CA ARG A 75 24.36 6.15 -22.26
C ARG A 75 24.86 5.65 -20.93
N ARG A 76 25.75 4.70 -20.95
CA ARG A 76 26.35 4.17 -19.72
C ARG A 76 27.01 5.28 -18.90
N GLY A 77 26.62 5.43 -17.64
CA GLY A 77 27.05 6.53 -16.76
C GLY A 77 26.36 7.87 -17.06
N GLY A 78 25.40 7.90 -17.99
CA GLY A 78 24.66 9.09 -18.34
C GLY A 78 23.67 9.53 -17.24
N SER A 79 23.48 10.83 -17.10
CA SER A 79 22.65 11.42 -16.03
C SER A 79 21.86 12.64 -16.48
N SER A 80 21.74 12.91 -17.79
CA SER A 80 20.98 14.05 -18.31
C SER A 80 20.23 13.70 -19.60
N ALA A 81 19.12 14.36 -19.84
CA ALA A 81 18.34 14.21 -21.07
C ALA A 81 19.14 14.66 -22.32
N THR A 82 20.04 15.62 -22.19
CA THR A 82 20.83 16.16 -23.29
C THR A 82 21.92 15.19 -23.76
N THR A 83 22.54 14.47 -22.81
CA THR A 83 23.67 13.57 -23.12
C THR A 83 23.31 12.09 -23.10
N GLY A 84 22.10 11.76 -22.65
CA GLY A 84 21.61 10.43 -22.41
C GLY A 84 21.64 10.02 -20.95
N PHE A 85 20.87 8.99 -20.62
CA PHE A 85 20.82 8.38 -19.29
C PHE A 85 21.27 6.94 -19.32
N ASP A 86 21.77 6.42 -18.20
CA ASP A 86 21.67 5.00 -17.90
C ASP A 86 20.41 4.70 -17.05
N CYS A 87 20.12 3.43 -16.75
CA CYS A 87 18.91 3.04 -16.04
C CYS A 87 18.74 3.76 -14.70
N SER A 88 19.77 3.81 -13.87
CA SER A 88 19.70 4.46 -12.56
C SER A 88 19.75 5.99 -12.62
N GLY A 89 20.42 6.56 -13.63
CA GLY A 89 20.41 7.98 -13.90
C GLY A 89 19.04 8.49 -14.33
N PHE A 90 18.36 7.73 -15.17
CA PHE A 90 16.96 7.99 -15.57
C PHE A 90 16.03 8.00 -14.36
N VAL A 91 16.02 6.91 -13.57
CA VAL A 91 15.18 6.79 -12.38
C VAL A 91 15.43 7.94 -11.42
N ARG A 92 16.71 8.26 -11.16
CA ARG A 92 17.08 9.40 -10.29
C ARG A 92 16.51 10.72 -10.82
N ALA A 93 16.62 10.99 -12.12
CA ALA A 93 16.12 12.22 -12.72
C ALA A 93 14.60 12.34 -12.59
N VAL A 94 13.86 11.28 -12.88
CA VAL A 94 12.39 11.23 -12.74
C VAL A 94 11.98 11.55 -11.31
N TYR A 95 12.53 10.86 -10.32
CA TYR A 95 12.18 11.07 -8.91
C TYR A 95 12.57 12.46 -8.40
N GLN A 96 13.72 12.97 -8.82
CA GLN A 96 14.15 14.30 -8.43
C GLN A 96 13.24 15.39 -8.99
N GLN A 97 12.81 15.24 -10.25
CA GLN A 97 11.99 16.25 -10.92
C GLN A 97 10.53 16.21 -10.45
N THR A 98 9.99 15.05 -10.13
CA THR A 98 8.56 14.92 -9.82
C THR A 98 8.29 15.04 -8.31
N VAL A 99 9.05 14.32 -7.50
CA VAL A 99 8.80 14.25 -6.05
C VAL A 99 9.88 14.92 -5.21
N GLY A 100 10.91 15.50 -5.85
CA GLY A 100 12.03 16.16 -5.16
C GLY A 100 12.98 15.19 -4.46
N MET A 101 12.86 13.88 -4.66
CA MET A 101 13.67 12.87 -4.00
C MET A 101 14.97 12.63 -4.79
N ILE A 102 16.10 12.83 -4.11
CA ILE A 102 17.42 12.59 -4.70
C ILE A 102 17.87 11.16 -4.36
N LEU A 103 17.68 10.25 -5.31
CA LEU A 103 18.15 8.89 -5.18
C LEU A 103 19.67 8.78 -5.40
N PRO A 104 20.32 7.75 -4.84
CA PRO A 104 21.74 7.44 -5.13
C PRO A 104 21.98 7.25 -6.63
N ARG A 105 23.27 7.40 -7.05
CA ARG A 105 23.62 7.36 -8.48
C ARG A 105 23.54 5.95 -9.07
N LYS A 106 23.88 4.91 -8.33
CA LYS A 106 23.95 3.54 -8.83
C LYS A 106 22.73 2.74 -8.45
N ALA A 107 22.32 1.79 -9.30
CA ALA A 107 21.14 0.95 -9.06
C ALA A 107 21.25 0.09 -7.78
N ASP A 108 22.41 -0.46 -7.49
CA ASP A 108 22.69 -1.22 -6.27
C ASP A 108 22.54 -0.35 -4.99
N GLN A 109 22.96 0.90 -5.07
CA GLN A 109 22.80 1.86 -3.97
C GLN A 109 21.33 2.31 -3.83
N GLN A 110 20.60 2.47 -4.94
CA GLN A 110 19.15 2.74 -4.93
C GLN A 110 18.41 1.59 -4.26
N ALA A 111 18.71 0.34 -4.61
CA ALA A 111 18.14 -0.84 -3.96
C ALA A 111 18.44 -0.88 -2.46
N ALA A 112 19.66 -0.53 -2.05
CA ALA A 112 20.04 -0.50 -0.64
C ALA A 112 19.39 0.64 0.16
N SER A 113 18.93 1.70 -0.52
CA SER A 113 18.29 2.87 0.11
C SER A 113 16.76 2.80 0.14
N THR A 114 16.17 1.74 -0.40
CA THR A 114 14.71 1.54 -0.48
C THR A 114 14.29 0.33 0.35
N GLN A 115 13.02 0.33 0.78
CA GLN A 115 12.42 -0.80 1.48
C GLN A 115 12.07 -1.91 0.49
N VAL A 116 12.39 -3.15 0.83
CA VAL A 116 11.95 -4.32 0.07
C VAL A 116 10.50 -4.63 0.43
N ILE A 117 9.65 -4.75 -0.58
CA ILE A 117 8.24 -5.12 -0.45
C ILE A 117 7.96 -6.44 -1.18
N ASP A 118 6.84 -7.09 -0.84
CA ASP A 118 6.39 -8.27 -1.58
C ASP A 118 5.94 -7.87 -2.99
N LYS A 119 6.16 -8.75 -3.97
CA LYS A 119 5.72 -8.53 -5.35
C LYS A 119 4.21 -8.26 -5.48
N LYS A 120 3.41 -8.79 -4.55
CA LYS A 120 1.96 -8.59 -4.51
C LYS A 120 1.56 -7.19 -4.02
N GLU A 121 2.47 -6.49 -3.37
CA GLU A 121 2.27 -5.13 -2.84
C GLU A 121 2.77 -4.05 -3.79
N LEU A 122 3.34 -4.44 -4.95
CA LEU A 122 3.83 -3.49 -5.94
C LEU A 122 2.73 -2.52 -6.40
N GLN A 123 3.03 -1.25 -6.31
CA GLN A 123 2.17 -0.16 -6.75
C GLN A 123 2.86 0.68 -7.85
N PRO A 124 2.10 1.32 -8.74
CA PRO A 124 2.66 2.24 -9.71
C PRO A 124 3.53 3.29 -9.03
N GLY A 125 4.72 3.51 -9.57
CA GLY A 125 5.75 4.38 -8.99
C GLY A 125 6.83 3.62 -8.21
N ASP A 126 6.63 2.38 -7.82
CA ASP A 126 7.67 1.59 -7.12
C ASP A 126 8.86 1.27 -8.03
N LEU A 127 10.03 1.10 -7.41
CA LEU A 127 11.23 0.69 -8.11
C LEU A 127 11.30 -0.83 -8.27
N VAL A 128 11.59 -1.29 -9.46
CA VAL A 128 11.83 -2.71 -9.75
C VAL A 128 13.29 -2.90 -10.15
N PHE A 129 13.98 -3.80 -9.43
CA PHE A 129 15.38 -4.08 -9.65
C PHE A 129 15.58 -5.45 -10.26
N PHE A 130 16.51 -5.54 -11.19
CA PHE A 130 16.80 -6.77 -11.91
C PHE A 130 18.27 -7.17 -11.76
N ASN A 131 18.49 -8.47 -11.72
CA ASN A 131 19.81 -9.06 -11.77
C ASN A 131 20.16 -9.36 -13.23
N THR A 132 20.95 -8.50 -13.86
CA THR A 132 21.42 -8.70 -15.23
C THR A 132 22.89 -9.06 -15.24
N MET A 133 23.34 -9.83 -16.22
CA MET A 133 24.74 -10.23 -16.37
C MET A 133 25.39 -10.79 -15.09
N ARG A 134 24.66 -11.58 -14.30
CA ARG A 134 25.11 -12.19 -13.03
C ARG A 134 25.52 -11.18 -11.94
N ARG A 135 25.05 -9.94 -12.05
CA ARG A 135 25.25 -8.89 -11.02
C ARG A 135 23.91 -8.55 -10.38
N ALA A 136 23.88 -8.57 -9.03
CA ALA A 136 22.73 -8.16 -8.30
C ALA A 136 22.42 -6.67 -8.52
N PHE A 137 21.12 -6.34 -8.63
CA PHE A 137 20.62 -4.98 -8.78
C PHE A 137 21.35 -4.14 -9.85
N SER A 138 21.70 -4.80 -10.96
CA SER A 138 22.46 -4.16 -12.04
C SER A 138 21.59 -3.34 -13.00
N HIS A 139 20.26 -3.45 -12.89
CA HIS A 139 19.29 -2.69 -13.68
C HIS A 139 18.09 -2.31 -12.83
N VAL A 140 17.47 -1.17 -13.15
CA VAL A 140 16.33 -0.62 -12.41
C VAL A 140 15.34 0.02 -13.39
N GLY A 141 14.06 -0.10 -13.06
CA GLY A 141 12.95 0.57 -13.73
C GLY A 141 11.90 1.04 -12.72
N ILE A 142 10.90 1.77 -13.20
CA ILE A 142 9.75 2.26 -12.43
C ILE A 142 8.53 1.43 -12.81
N TYR A 143 7.86 0.83 -11.84
CA TYR A 143 6.65 0.05 -12.08
C TYR A 143 5.48 0.95 -12.48
N MET A 144 4.71 0.53 -13.47
CA MET A 144 3.58 1.29 -14.03
C MET A 144 2.22 0.69 -13.71
N GLY A 145 2.20 -0.47 -13.07
CA GLY A 145 0.99 -1.29 -12.93
C GLY A 145 0.91 -2.39 -14.00
N ASP A 146 -0.01 -3.33 -13.83
CA ASP A 146 -0.34 -4.41 -14.79
C ASP A 146 0.87 -5.23 -15.25
N GLY A 147 1.85 -5.42 -14.38
CA GLY A 147 3.08 -6.15 -14.69
C GLY A 147 4.03 -5.41 -15.64
N LYS A 148 3.81 -4.13 -15.90
CA LYS A 148 4.62 -3.30 -16.79
C LYS A 148 5.53 -2.38 -16.00
N PHE A 149 6.68 -2.04 -16.57
CA PHE A 149 7.60 -1.06 -16.00
C PHE A 149 8.26 -0.25 -17.11
N ILE A 150 8.65 0.98 -16.80
CA ILE A 150 9.40 1.85 -17.69
C ILE A 150 10.87 1.88 -17.28
N HIS A 151 11.75 1.72 -18.24
CA HIS A 151 13.19 1.77 -18.05
C HIS A 151 13.87 2.24 -19.32
N LEU A 152 15.13 2.63 -19.23
CA LEU A 152 16.00 2.79 -20.39
C LEU A 152 16.83 1.53 -20.57
N PRO A 153 16.77 0.91 -21.75
CA PRO A 153 17.41 -0.39 -22.02
C PRO A 153 18.93 -0.31 -22.07
#